data_d6fae6984a2572639473be8262cb8682
#
_entry.id   d6fae6984a2572639473be8262cb8682
#
_cell.length_a   1.000
_cell.length_b   1.000
_cell.length_c   1.000
_cell.angle_alpha   90.00
_cell.angle_beta   90.00
_cell.angle_gamma   90.00
#
_symmetry.space_group_name_H-M   'P 1'
#
loop_
_entity.id
_entity.type
_entity.pdbx_description
1 polymer ?
#
loop_
_entity_poly.entity_id
_entity_poly.type
_entity_poly.pdbx_seq_one_letter_code
_entity_poly.pdbx_strand_id
1 'polypeptide(L)'
;MIQLKRADRLSDRYIKQLEYDMNRFMGRFQNRLSDVRGTDVDAWLRELGVGPRTRNNLRNSVQALFNFAISRKYLPKDHDELDAVPVAKDKGGEIEIYTPAEMAEVLTVASDEHIPFLAIGAFAGIRHAELQRLDWSNVNRKAKIIEIKAGMAKTASRRVIPILPNLAAWLKNYKSESGPVCGYANMVEQFVELTRRVNEKRRERWAKANKVSKEALKAADEAAAIRVAELTRNERRSRRTVMPGAETAEAEGWKPFLWKHNALRHSFISYRVAQIKNMAEVALEAGNSPGMIFKHYHELVQPEAAKAWFSITPKN
;
A
#
# COMPACT_ATOMS: atom_id res chain seq x y z
N MET A 1 15.77 -24.22 10.77
CA MET A 1 14.61 -23.31 10.95
C MET A 1 13.82 -23.09 9.66
N ILE A 2 14.41 -22.51 8.63
CA ILE A 2 13.71 -22.11 7.38
C ILE A 2 13.01 -23.30 6.70
N GLN A 3 13.68 -24.44 6.55
CA GLN A 3 13.09 -25.66 5.95
C GLN A 3 11.85 -26.15 6.71
N LEU A 4 11.84 -26.08 8.04
CA LEU A 4 10.66 -26.44 8.83
C LEU A 4 9.51 -25.47 8.58
N LYS A 5 9.80 -24.16 8.55
CA LYS A 5 8.76 -23.15 8.22
C LYS A 5 8.21 -23.30 6.80
N ARG A 6 9.00 -23.84 5.84
CA ARG A 6 8.50 -24.24 4.51
C ARG A 6 7.59 -25.46 4.60
N ALA A 7 7.99 -26.48 5.37
CA ALA A 7 7.17 -27.67 5.60
C ALA A 7 5.83 -27.32 6.29
N ASP A 8 5.84 -26.34 7.19
CA ASP A 8 4.65 -25.76 7.84
C ASP A 8 3.78 -24.89 6.90
N ARG A 9 4.12 -24.83 5.61
CA ARG A 9 3.40 -24.07 4.56
C ARG A 9 3.19 -22.58 4.86
N LEU A 10 4.16 -21.96 5.54
CA LEU A 10 4.16 -20.50 5.70
C LEU A 10 4.36 -19.81 4.34
N SER A 11 3.84 -18.58 4.19
CA SER A 11 3.87 -17.88 2.90
C SER A 11 5.29 -17.70 2.36
N ASP A 12 5.47 -17.87 1.04
CA ASP A 12 6.76 -17.69 0.35
C ASP A 12 7.38 -16.31 0.63
N ARG A 13 6.53 -15.29 0.72
CA ARG A 13 6.99 -13.93 1.04
C ARG A 13 7.62 -13.86 2.43
N TYR A 14 7.04 -14.52 3.42
CA TYR A 14 7.59 -14.58 4.77
C TYR A 14 8.92 -15.35 4.78
N ILE A 15 8.96 -16.49 4.09
CA ILE A 15 10.16 -17.31 3.99
C ILE A 15 11.30 -16.53 3.33
N LYS A 16 11.07 -15.89 2.19
CA LYS A 16 12.08 -15.06 1.49
C LYS A 16 12.58 -13.90 2.36
N GLN A 17 11.67 -13.25 3.09
CA GLN A 17 12.06 -12.18 4.01
C GLN A 17 12.93 -12.72 5.14
N LEU A 18 12.54 -13.84 5.73
CA LEU A 18 13.30 -14.49 6.80
C LEU A 18 14.68 -14.93 6.32
N GLU A 19 14.80 -15.50 5.10
CA GLU A 19 16.08 -15.85 4.48
C GLU A 19 16.98 -14.63 4.29
N TYR A 20 16.42 -13.55 3.77
CA TYR A 20 17.14 -12.29 3.60
C TYR A 20 17.65 -11.74 4.93
N ASP A 21 16.79 -11.72 5.96
CA ASP A 21 17.13 -11.23 7.29
C ASP A 21 18.21 -12.12 7.94
N MET A 22 18.09 -13.45 7.80
CA MET A 22 19.08 -14.40 8.32
C MET A 22 20.43 -14.26 7.63
N ASN A 23 20.46 -14.08 6.31
CA ASN A 23 21.71 -13.86 5.59
C ASN A 23 22.43 -12.58 6.07
N ARG A 24 21.67 -11.51 6.35
CA ARG A 24 22.24 -10.28 6.91
C ARG A 24 22.79 -10.50 8.32
N PHE A 25 22.07 -11.23 9.16
CA PHE A 25 22.49 -11.56 10.52
C PHE A 25 23.76 -12.43 10.50
N MET A 26 23.77 -13.52 9.74
CA MET A 26 24.92 -14.41 9.62
C MET A 26 26.14 -13.73 8.99
N GLY A 27 25.94 -12.77 8.10
CA GLY A 27 27.03 -11.97 7.54
C GLY A 27 27.74 -11.10 8.59
N ARG A 28 27.06 -10.72 9.66
CA ARG A 28 27.62 -9.92 10.77
C ARG A 28 28.13 -10.78 11.92
N PHE A 29 27.39 -11.86 12.26
CA PHE A 29 27.68 -12.73 13.40
C PHE A 29 28.08 -14.12 12.88
N GLN A 30 29.39 -14.39 12.86
CA GLN A 30 29.95 -15.65 12.36
C GLN A 30 30.40 -16.63 13.48
N ASN A 31 30.23 -16.19 14.73
CA ASN A 31 30.48 -16.97 15.94
C ASN A 31 29.29 -17.88 16.28
N ARG A 32 29.43 -18.65 17.37
CA ARG A 32 28.33 -19.49 17.86
C ARG A 32 27.16 -18.59 18.33
N LEU A 33 25.96 -19.07 18.13
CA LEU A 33 24.74 -18.32 18.52
C LEU A 33 24.71 -18.05 20.05
N SER A 34 25.28 -18.95 20.85
CA SER A 34 25.47 -18.78 22.31
C SER A 34 26.37 -17.62 22.71
N ASP A 35 27.23 -17.17 21.79
CA ASP A 35 28.23 -16.13 22.05
C ASP A 35 27.75 -14.74 21.56
N VAL A 36 26.57 -14.69 20.92
CA VAL A 36 25.97 -13.45 20.43
C VAL A 36 25.28 -12.73 21.58
N ARG A 37 25.76 -11.52 21.90
CA ARG A 37 25.20 -10.68 22.94
C ARG A 37 24.11 -9.77 22.41
N GLY A 38 23.08 -9.53 23.24
CA GLY A 38 21.99 -8.62 22.92
C GLY A 38 22.48 -7.19 22.62
N THR A 39 23.50 -6.74 23.34
CA THR A 39 24.16 -5.44 23.10
C THR A 39 24.75 -5.32 21.70
N ASP A 40 25.37 -6.40 21.19
CA ASP A 40 25.98 -6.40 19.86
C ASP A 40 24.90 -6.41 18.76
N VAL A 41 23.78 -7.12 19.03
CA VAL A 41 22.62 -7.12 18.13
C VAL A 41 21.96 -5.73 18.08
N ASP A 42 21.79 -5.04 19.22
CA ASP A 42 21.22 -3.68 19.24
C ASP A 42 22.14 -2.69 18.51
N ALA A 43 23.47 -2.76 18.76
CA ALA A 43 24.44 -1.91 18.07
C ALA A 43 24.35 -2.13 16.54
N TRP A 44 24.40 -3.38 16.10
CA TRP A 44 24.27 -3.73 14.68
C TRP A 44 22.96 -3.22 14.06
N LEU A 45 21.82 -3.41 14.74
CA LEU A 45 20.53 -2.92 14.25
C LEU A 45 20.49 -1.39 14.10
N ARG A 46 21.26 -0.64 14.91
CA ARG A 46 21.40 0.82 14.81
C ARG A 46 22.33 1.23 13.66
N GLU A 47 23.45 0.52 13.49
CA GLU A 47 24.42 0.74 12.40
C GLU A 47 23.80 0.60 11.01
N LEU A 48 22.70 -0.17 10.86
CA LEU A 48 22.06 -0.39 9.57
C LEU A 48 21.43 0.86 8.93
N GLY A 49 21.24 1.95 9.67
CA GLY A 49 20.67 3.19 9.17
C GLY A 49 19.23 3.07 8.63
N VAL A 50 18.51 1.98 8.99
CA VAL A 50 17.15 1.72 8.52
C VAL A 50 16.11 2.29 9.48
N GLY A 51 14.91 2.59 8.96
CA GLY A 51 13.80 3.11 9.77
C GLY A 51 13.34 2.13 10.87
N PRO A 52 12.64 2.66 11.92
CA PRO A 52 12.23 1.89 13.10
C PRO A 52 11.47 0.59 12.78
N ARG A 53 10.54 0.65 11.83
CA ARG A 53 9.74 -0.52 11.40
C ARG A 53 10.63 -1.63 10.80
N THR A 54 11.57 -1.28 9.93
CA THR A 54 12.48 -2.24 9.31
C THR A 54 13.40 -2.85 10.37
N ARG A 55 13.91 -2.03 11.30
CA ARG A 55 14.72 -2.48 12.43
C ARG A 55 13.95 -3.48 13.30
N ASN A 56 12.70 -3.19 13.65
CA ASN A 56 11.84 -4.08 14.44
C ASN A 56 11.55 -5.39 13.69
N ASN A 57 11.30 -5.34 12.38
CA ASN A 57 11.09 -6.56 11.59
C ASN A 57 12.33 -7.45 11.62
N LEU A 58 13.51 -6.89 11.43
CA LEU A 58 14.76 -7.64 11.47
C LEU A 58 15.03 -8.19 12.88
N ARG A 59 14.82 -7.39 13.94
CA ARG A 59 14.86 -7.86 15.32
C ARG A 59 13.93 -9.07 15.54
N ASN A 60 12.71 -9.01 15.06
CA ASN A 60 11.74 -10.11 15.20
C ASN A 60 12.17 -11.36 14.43
N SER A 61 12.82 -11.20 13.27
CA SER A 61 13.39 -12.33 12.52
C SER A 61 14.54 -12.99 13.28
N VAL A 62 15.41 -12.18 13.90
CA VAL A 62 16.51 -12.71 14.76
C VAL A 62 15.92 -13.36 16.03
N GLN A 63 14.93 -12.74 16.68
CA GLN A 63 14.24 -13.35 17.83
C GLN A 63 13.65 -14.72 17.47
N ALA A 64 13.07 -14.86 16.27
CA ALA A 64 12.54 -16.14 15.81
C ALA A 64 13.63 -17.22 15.66
N LEU A 65 14.88 -16.83 15.33
CA LEU A 65 16.01 -17.75 15.30
C LEU A 65 16.41 -18.21 16.71
N PHE A 66 16.51 -17.29 17.66
CA PHE A 66 16.84 -17.62 19.06
C PHE A 66 15.74 -18.48 19.70
N ASN A 67 14.48 -18.14 19.52
CA ASN A 67 13.37 -18.96 20.00
C ASN A 67 13.39 -20.37 19.40
N PHE A 68 13.74 -20.50 18.13
CA PHE A 68 13.93 -21.79 17.50
C PHE A 68 15.09 -22.57 18.14
N ALA A 69 16.24 -21.93 18.39
CA ALA A 69 17.40 -22.56 19.01
C ALA A 69 17.10 -23.05 20.43
N ILE A 70 16.39 -22.24 21.22
CA ILE A 70 15.91 -22.61 22.56
C ILE A 70 14.95 -23.80 22.50
N SER A 71 13.97 -23.76 21.58
CA SER A 71 12.98 -24.84 21.42
C SER A 71 13.61 -26.19 21.02
N ARG A 72 14.75 -26.13 20.32
CA ARG A 72 15.53 -27.30 19.90
C ARG A 72 16.65 -27.68 20.88
N LYS A 73 16.74 -27.01 22.02
CA LYS A 73 17.78 -27.21 23.04
C LYS A 73 19.21 -26.95 22.54
N TYR A 74 19.36 -26.09 21.50
CA TYR A 74 20.67 -25.60 21.06
C TYR A 74 21.16 -24.44 21.93
N LEU A 75 20.24 -23.77 22.62
CA LEU A 75 20.49 -22.77 23.64
C LEU A 75 19.75 -23.15 24.92
N PRO A 76 20.26 -22.71 26.09
CA PRO A 76 19.57 -22.87 27.37
C PRO A 76 18.16 -22.24 27.33
N LYS A 77 17.26 -22.76 28.18
CA LYS A 77 15.86 -22.27 28.22
C LYS A 77 15.75 -20.84 28.75
N ASP A 78 16.68 -20.43 29.56
CA ASP A 78 16.81 -19.12 30.20
C ASP A 78 17.70 -18.14 29.41
N HIS A 79 18.03 -18.46 28.16
CA HIS A 79 18.81 -17.59 27.28
C HIS A 79 17.96 -16.38 26.86
N ASP A 80 18.24 -15.18 27.40
CA ASP A 80 17.45 -13.97 27.32
C ASP A 80 18.13 -12.78 26.60
N GLU A 81 19.28 -13.01 25.97
CA GLU A 81 20.08 -11.97 25.32
C GLU A 81 19.24 -11.06 24.38
N LEU A 82 18.29 -11.63 23.63
CA LEU A 82 17.43 -10.88 22.72
C LEU A 82 16.31 -10.10 23.40
N ASP A 83 15.97 -10.44 24.64
CA ASP A 83 14.94 -9.73 25.39
C ASP A 83 15.44 -8.34 25.81
N ALA A 84 16.77 -8.21 26.00
CA ALA A 84 17.43 -6.94 26.29
C ALA A 84 17.50 -6.00 25.07
N VAL A 85 17.25 -6.48 23.84
CA VAL A 85 17.27 -5.66 22.62
C VAL A 85 15.99 -4.84 22.51
N PRO A 86 16.04 -3.49 22.61
CA PRO A 86 14.84 -2.68 22.68
C PRO A 86 14.09 -2.64 21.34
N VAL A 87 12.77 -2.59 21.42
CA VAL A 87 11.91 -2.32 20.27
C VAL A 87 11.99 -0.83 19.94
N ALA A 88 12.35 -0.50 18.70
CA ALA A 88 12.40 0.88 18.25
C ALA A 88 11.00 1.51 18.23
N LYS A 89 10.85 2.73 18.75
CA LYS A 89 9.61 3.48 18.66
C LYS A 89 9.31 3.82 17.19
N ASP A 90 8.30 3.16 16.63
CA ASP A 90 7.72 3.49 15.33
C ASP A 90 6.51 4.41 15.58
N LYS A 91 6.66 5.69 15.25
CA LYS A 91 5.54 6.64 15.40
C LYS A 91 4.42 6.39 14.39
N GLY A 92 4.63 5.47 13.44
CA GLY A 92 3.75 5.31 12.28
C GLY A 92 3.78 6.53 11.36
N GLY A 93 3.30 6.36 10.14
CA GLY A 93 3.00 7.48 9.26
C GLY A 93 1.55 7.92 9.43
N GLU A 94 1.25 9.16 9.11
CA GLU A 94 -0.13 9.62 8.98
C GLU A 94 -0.84 8.82 7.87
N ILE A 95 -2.13 8.57 8.08
CA ILE A 95 -2.94 7.93 7.05
C ILE A 95 -3.21 8.94 5.95
N GLU A 96 -2.69 8.64 4.76
CA GLU A 96 -2.97 9.43 3.57
C GLU A 96 -4.22 8.90 2.87
N ILE A 97 -5.10 9.82 2.49
CA ILE A 97 -6.30 9.54 1.71
C ILE A 97 -6.32 10.38 0.44
N TYR A 98 -7.10 9.97 -0.55
CA TYR A 98 -7.42 10.81 -1.70
C TYR A 98 -8.64 11.68 -1.40
N THR A 99 -8.64 12.91 -1.91
CA THR A 99 -9.85 13.71 -1.98
C THR A 99 -10.79 13.16 -3.05
N PRO A 100 -12.10 13.46 -2.99
CA PRO A 100 -13.02 13.10 -4.07
C PRO A 100 -12.58 13.59 -5.45
N ALA A 101 -12.00 14.79 -5.53
CA ALA A 101 -11.49 15.37 -6.77
C ALA A 101 -10.29 14.59 -7.32
N GLU A 102 -9.31 14.23 -6.47
CA GLU A 102 -8.17 13.41 -6.85
C GLU A 102 -8.61 12.04 -7.38
N MET A 103 -9.56 11.38 -6.71
CA MET A 103 -10.05 10.08 -7.15
C MET A 103 -10.79 10.17 -8.49
N ALA A 104 -11.59 11.19 -8.68
CA ALA A 104 -12.27 11.46 -9.95
C ALA A 104 -11.26 11.71 -11.09
N GLU A 105 -10.17 12.44 -10.84
CA GLU A 105 -9.08 12.63 -11.81
C GLU A 105 -8.45 11.29 -12.21
N VAL A 106 -8.10 10.44 -11.22
CA VAL A 106 -7.52 9.12 -11.48
C VAL A 106 -8.45 8.26 -12.34
N LEU A 107 -9.74 8.20 -12.00
CA LEU A 107 -10.71 7.41 -12.75
C LEU A 107 -10.96 7.98 -14.16
N THR A 108 -10.78 9.28 -14.36
CA THR A 108 -10.95 9.92 -15.69
C THR A 108 -9.82 9.60 -16.66
N VAL A 109 -8.60 9.38 -16.16
CA VAL A 109 -7.42 9.05 -17.01
C VAL A 109 -7.18 7.54 -17.10
N ALA A 110 -7.86 6.75 -16.29
CA ALA A 110 -7.75 5.30 -16.27
C ALA A 110 -8.32 4.70 -17.56
N SER A 111 -7.65 3.66 -18.09
CA SER A 111 -8.21 2.83 -19.16
C SER A 111 -9.26 1.86 -18.57
N ASP A 112 -10.07 1.29 -19.46
CA ASP A 112 -11.10 0.31 -19.08
C ASP A 112 -10.54 -0.86 -18.26
N GLU A 113 -9.31 -1.28 -18.51
CA GLU A 113 -8.64 -2.36 -17.77
C GLU A 113 -8.28 -1.97 -16.32
N HIS A 114 -8.03 -0.67 -16.05
CA HIS A 114 -7.73 -0.18 -14.72
C HIS A 114 -8.97 0.05 -13.85
N ILE A 115 -10.10 0.40 -14.49
CA ILE A 115 -11.32 0.84 -13.79
C ILE A 115 -11.80 -0.18 -12.75
N PRO A 116 -11.94 -1.49 -13.03
CA PRO A 116 -12.42 -2.42 -12.01
C PRO A 116 -11.56 -2.45 -10.76
N PHE A 117 -10.24 -2.49 -10.94
CA PHE A 117 -9.30 -2.47 -9.82
C PHE A 117 -9.40 -1.18 -9.00
N LEU A 118 -9.40 -0.03 -9.66
CA LEU A 118 -9.45 1.28 -9.00
C LEU A 118 -10.78 1.49 -8.30
N ALA A 119 -11.90 1.22 -8.98
CA ALA A 119 -13.23 1.42 -8.44
C ALA A 119 -13.51 0.49 -7.25
N ILE A 120 -13.19 -0.79 -7.36
CA ILE A 120 -13.34 -1.74 -6.23
C ILE A 120 -12.41 -1.34 -5.07
N GLY A 121 -11.17 -0.95 -5.35
CA GLY A 121 -10.24 -0.48 -4.33
C GLY A 121 -10.75 0.76 -3.59
N ALA A 122 -11.27 1.75 -4.34
CA ALA A 122 -11.74 3.02 -3.81
C ALA A 122 -13.12 2.98 -3.15
N PHE A 123 -14.03 2.10 -3.60
CA PHE A 123 -15.43 2.09 -3.18
C PHE A 123 -15.88 0.81 -2.46
N ALA A 124 -14.99 -0.19 -2.35
CA ALA A 124 -15.20 -1.38 -1.51
C ALA A 124 -14.03 -1.62 -0.52
N GLY A 125 -12.94 -0.87 -0.62
CA GLY A 125 -11.84 -0.86 0.34
C GLY A 125 -11.09 -2.19 0.49
N ILE A 126 -11.10 -3.04 -0.53
CA ILE A 126 -10.41 -4.34 -0.53
C ILE A 126 -8.89 -4.11 -0.45
N ARG A 127 -8.18 -4.95 0.33
CA ARG A 127 -6.71 -4.85 0.41
C ARG A 127 -6.08 -5.08 -0.95
N HIS A 128 -5.03 -4.33 -1.26
CA HIS A 128 -4.33 -4.42 -2.55
C HIS A 128 -4.01 -5.87 -2.96
N ALA A 129 -3.42 -6.66 -2.05
CA ALA A 129 -3.07 -8.06 -2.34
C ALA A 129 -4.29 -9.00 -2.50
N GLU A 130 -5.42 -8.68 -1.89
CA GLU A 130 -6.68 -9.40 -2.09
C GLU A 130 -7.31 -9.00 -3.42
N LEU A 131 -7.28 -7.73 -3.75
CA LEU A 131 -7.81 -7.18 -4.99
C LEU A 131 -7.05 -7.69 -6.24
N GLN A 132 -5.72 -7.84 -6.15
CA GLN A 132 -4.92 -8.47 -7.22
C GLN A 132 -5.29 -9.93 -7.50
N ARG A 133 -5.87 -10.63 -6.50
CA ARG A 133 -6.29 -12.03 -6.61
C ARG A 133 -7.80 -12.18 -6.74
N LEU A 134 -8.52 -11.06 -6.81
CA LEU A 134 -9.98 -11.08 -6.91
C LEU A 134 -10.39 -11.60 -8.29
N ASP A 135 -11.31 -12.57 -8.27
CA ASP A 135 -11.93 -13.13 -9.46
C ASP A 135 -13.36 -12.57 -9.62
N TRP A 136 -13.82 -12.43 -10.86
CA TRP A 136 -15.16 -11.94 -11.15
C TRP A 136 -16.26 -12.84 -10.56
N SER A 137 -16.01 -14.14 -10.38
CA SER A 137 -16.93 -15.06 -9.67
C SER A 137 -17.18 -14.68 -8.21
N ASN A 138 -16.32 -13.85 -7.63
CA ASN A 138 -16.51 -13.29 -6.28
C ASN A 138 -17.34 -12.00 -6.27
N VAL A 139 -17.67 -11.42 -7.43
CA VAL A 139 -18.44 -10.18 -7.59
C VAL A 139 -19.86 -10.49 -7.96
N ASN A 140 -20.74 -10.68 -6.98
CA ASN A 140 -22.16 -10.96 -7.21
C ASN A 140 -22.95 -9.67 -7.40
N ARG A 141 -23.15 -9.27 -8.66
CA ARG A 141 -23.86 -8.03 -9.01
C ARG A 141 -25.36 -8.09 -8.68
N LYS A 142 -25.98 -9.29 -8.79
CA LYS A 142 -27.41 -9.47 -8.48
C LYS A 142 -27.66 -9.30 -6.98
N ALA A 143 -26.84 -9.92 -6.16
CA ALA A 143 -26.90 -9.78 -4.71
C ALA A 143 -26.26 -8.48 -4.20
N LYS A 144 -25.59 -7.70 -5.07
CA LYS A 144 -24.83 -6.46 -4.75
C LYS A 144 -23.80 -6.67 -3.66
N ILE A 145 -23.00 -7.73 -3.78
CA ILE A 145 -21.94 -8.06 -2.82
C ILE A 145 -20.65 -8.50 -3.52
N ILE A 146 -19.52 -8.26 -2.85
CA ILE A 146 -18.22 -8.86 -3.17
C ILE A 146 -17.85 -9.78 -2.02
N GLU A 147 -17.52 -11.03 -2.33
CA GLU A 147 -17.12 -12.02 -1.35
C GLU A 147 -15.59 -12.18 -1.33
N ILE A 148 -14.96 -11.97 -0.17
CA ILE A 148 -13.56 -12.30 0.06
C ILE A 148 -13.50 -13.64 0.81
N LYS A 149 -13.07 -14.69 0.11
CA LYS A 149 -12.93 -16.03 0.69
C LYS A 149 -11.76 -16.09 1.68
N ALA A 150 -11.83 -16.97 2.68
CA ALA A 150 -10.80 -17.13 3.71
C ALA A 150 -9.38 -17.34 3.14
N GLY A 151 -9.23 -18.15 2.08
CA GLY A 151 -7.94 -18.37 1.41
C GLY A 151 -7.34 -17.15 0.71
N MET A 152 -8.14 -16.11 0.46
CA MET A 152 -7.68 -14.84 -0.13
C MET A 152 -7.36 -13.81 0.94
N ALA A 153 -7.98 -13.91 2.12
CA ALA A 153 -7.88 -12.92 3.18
C ALA A 153 -6.54 -13.03 3.94
N LYS A 154 -5.94 -11.89 4.27
CA LYS A 154 -4.71 -11.84 5.09
C LYS A 154 -4.89 -12.52 6.46
N THR A 155 -6.09 -12.46 7.01
CA THR A 155 -6.45 -12.98 8.34
C THR A 155 -7.22 -14.30 8.28
N ALA A 156 -7.25 -14.96 7.11
CA ALA A 156 -8.03 -16.19 6.85
C ALA A 156 -9.53 -16.10 7.26
N SER A 157 -10.09 -14.89 7.28
CA SER A 157 -11.49 -14.63 7.64
C SER A 157 -12.29 -14.25 6.40
N ARG A 158 -13.36 -15.04 6.14
CA ARG A 158 -14.34 -14.70 5.09
C ARG A 158 -15.08 -13.42 5.45
N ARG A 159 -15.31 -12.55 4.46
CA ARG A 159 -16.17 -11.39 4.60
C ARG A 159 -16.91 -11.05 3.32
N VAL A 160 -18.02 -10.36 3.49
CA VAL A 160 -18.87 -9.86 2.42
C VAL A 160 -18.87 -8.34 2.46
N ILE A 161 -18.71 -7.72 1.31
CA ILE A 161 -18.63 -6.25 1.16
C ILE A 161 -19.77 -5.82 0.26
N PRO A 162 -20.57 -4.80 0.62
CA PRO A 162 -21.65 -4.32 -0.22
C PRO A 162 -21.11 -3.61 -1.47
N ILE A 163 -21.77 -3.82 -2.61
CA ILE A 163 -21.55 -3.02 -3.82
C ILE A 163 -22.46 -1.80 -3.73
N LEU A 164 -21.87 -0.66 -3.35
CA LEU A 164 -22.58 0.62 -3.25
C LEU A 164 -23.02 1.13 -4.64
N PRO A 165 -24.02 2.02 -4.72
CA PRO A 165 -24.57 2.48 -5.99
C PRO A 165 -23.55 3.04 -6.98
N ASN A 166 -22.58 3.83 -6.50
CA ASN A 166 -21.51 4.37 -7.34
C ASN A 166 -20.59 3.25 -7.87
N LEU A 167 -20.22 2.26 -7.05
CA LEU A 167 -19.44 1.11 -7.49
C LEU A 167 -20.22 0.31 -8.53
N ALA A 168 -21.51 0.08 -8.30
CA ALA A 168 -22.38 -0.61 -9.27
C ALA A 168 -22.39 0.12 -10.63
N ALA A 169 -22.43 1.47 -10.63
CA ALA A 169 -22.34 2.27 -11.85
C ALA A 169 -21.02 2.07 -12.58
N TRP A 170 -19.88 2.08 -11.88
CA TRP A 170 -18.57 1.82 -12.46
C TRP A 170 -18.43 0.41 -13.03
N LEU A 171 -19.03 -0.59 -12.40
CA LEU A 171 -18.95 -1.99 -12.84
C LEU A 171 -20.00 -2.40 -13.86
N LYS A 172 -20.90 -1.52 -14.26
CA LYS A 172 -22.06 -1.82 -15.15
C LYS A 172 -21.63 -2.47 -16.47
N ASN A 173 -20.54 -1.98 -17.06
CA ASN A 173 -20.05 -2.41 -18.38
C ASN A 173 -19.16 -3.67 -18.33
N TYR A 174 -18.74 -4.09 -17.15
CA TYR A 174 -17.86 -5.25 -16.96
C TYR A 174 -18.71 -6.49 -16.70
N LYS A 175 -18.99 -7.29 -17.74
CA LYS A 175 -19.96 -8.39 -17.70
C LYS A 175 -19.33 -9.77 -17.44
N SER A 176 -18.02 -9.88 -17.20
CA SER A 176 -17.36 -11.15 -16.94
C SER A 176 -17.94 -11.83 -15.70
N GLU A 177 -18.11 -13.17 -15.76
CA GLU A 177 -18.61 -14.01 -14.68
C GLU A 177 -17.48 -14.73 -13.93
N SER A 178 -16.31 -14.83 -14.56
CA SER A 178 -15.11 -15.46 -13.99
C SER A 178 -13.84 -14.83 -14.59
N GLY A 179 -12.70 -15.18 -14.03
CA GLY A 179 -11.40 -14.65 -14.41
C GLY A 179 -10.97 -13.47 -13.55
N PRO A 180 -9.69 -13.04 -13.65
CA PRO A 180 -9.13 -12.03 -12.78
C PRO A 180 -9.80 -10.66 -13.02
N VAL A 181 -10.13 -9.98 -11.92
CA VAL A 181 -10.60 -8.58 -11.96
C VAL A 181 -9.45 -7.64 -12.35
N CYS A 182 -8.23 -7.96 -11.92
CA CYS A 182 -7.02 -7.23 -12.26
C CYS A 182 -6.27 -7.96 -13.37
N GLY A 183 -6.18 -7.36 -14.56
CA GLY A 183 -5.44 -7.93 -15.70
C GLY A 183 -3.92 -7.76 -15.62
N TYR A 184 -3.41 -6.98 -14.66
CA TYR A 184 -2.00 -6.65 -14.55
C TYR A 184 -1.29 -7.46 -13.46
N ALA A 185 -0.16 -8.07 -13.79
CA ALA A 185 0.69 -8.77 -12.83
C ALA A 185 1.38 -7.80 -11.85
N ASN A 186 1.70 -6.59 -12.29
CA ASN A 186 2.37 -5.56 -11.50
C ASN A 186 1.61 -4.23 -11.50
N MET A 187 0.77 -4.03 -10.49
CA MET A 187 0.02 -2.78 -10.34
C MET A 187 0.89 -1.57 -9.95
N VAL A 188 2.09 -1.78 -9.43
CA VAL A 188 2.98 -0.64 -9.08
C VAL A 188 3.39 0.12 -10.33
N GLU A 189 3.69 -0.58 -11.42
CA GLU A 189 4.00 0.07 -12.71
C GLU A 189 2.79 0.81 -13.27
N GLN A 190 1.60 0.23 -13.12
CA GLN A 190 0.35 0.88 -13.54
C GLN A 190 0.05 2.15 -12.73
N PHE A 191 0.38 2.17 -11.44
CA PHE A 191 0.24 3.37 -10.62
C PHE A 191 1.18 4.49 -11.04
N VAL A 192 2.40 4.17 -11.46
CA VAL A 192 3.34 5.13 -12.04
C VAL A 192 2.75 5.75 -13.32
N GLU A 193 2.21 4.93 -14.20
CA GLU A 193 1.61 5.37 -15.46
C GLU A 193 0.35 6.21 -15.21
N LEU A 194 -0.54 5.80 -14.30
CA LEU A 194 -1.71 6.57 -13.92
C LEU A 194 -1.33 7.94 -13.32
N THR A 195 -0.29 7.97 -12.47
CA THR A 195 0.22 9.22 -11.90
C THR A 195 0.73 10.15 -12.99
N ARG A 196 1.46 9.62 -13.97
CA ARG A 196 1.94 10.39 -15.13
C ARG A 196 0.77 10.99 -15.90
N ARG A 197 -0.26 10.20 -16.24
CA ARG A 197 -1.45 10.68 -16.98
C ARG A 197 -2.24 11.76 -16.23
N VAL A 198 -2.40 11.60 -14.90
CA VAL A 198 -3.04 12.64 -14.08
C VAL A 198 -2.24 13.93 -14.12
N ASN A 199 -0.92 13.83 -13.96
CA ASN A 199 -0.05 15.00 -13.95
C ASN A 199 0.02 15.70 -15.31
N GLU A 200 0.01 14.95 -16.41
CA GLU A 200 -0.13 15.52 -17.76
C GLU A 200 -1.41 16.35 -17.90
N LYS A 201 -2.55 15.79 -17.46
CA LYS A 201 -3.83 16.52 -17.50
C LYS A 201 -3.87 17.73 -16.56
N ARG A 202 -3.21 17.67 -15.40
CA ARG A 202 -3.05 18.82 -14.50
C ARG A 202 -2.22 19.92 -15.15
N ARG A 203 -1.09 19.54 -15.74
CA ARG A 203 -0.20 20.45 -16.45
C ARG A 203 -0.88 21.10 -17.66
N GLU A 204 -1.60 20.32 -18.48
CA GLU A 204 -2.39 20.86 -19.61
C GLU A 204 -3.39 21.94 -19.15
N ARG A 205 -4.12 21.67 -18.06
CA ARG A 205 -5.08 22.63 -17.50
C ARG A 205 -4.40 23.87 -16.96
N TRP A 206 -3.28 23.68 -16.24
CA TRP A 206 -2.48 24.80 -15.72
C TRP A 206 -1.91 25.65 -16.84
N ALA A 207 -1.31 25.07 -17.85
CA ALA A 207 -0.73 25.76 -19.01
C ALA A 207 -1.79 26.58 -19.76
N LYS A 208 -2.98 25.98 -19.97
CA LYS A 208 -4.12 26.70 -20.57
C LYS A 208 -4.57 27.88 -19.74
N ALA A 209 -4.73 27.70 -18.43
CA ALA A 209 -5.18 28.77 -17.52
C ALA A 209 -4.18 29.91 -17.44
N ASN A 210 -2.88 29.62 -17.53
CA ASN A 210 -1.80 30.62 -17.44
C ASN A 210 -1.29 31.09 -18.81
N LYS A 211 -1.91 30.66 -19.92
CA LYS A 211 -1.54 31.01 -21.31
C LYS A 211 -0.06 30.73 -21.61
N VAL A 212 0.45 29.61 -21.11
CA VAL A 212 1.88 29.23 -21.28
C VAL A 212 2.11 28.77 -22.72
N SER A 213 3.20 29.26 -23.33
CA SER A 213 3.55 28.87 -24.69
C SER A 213 4.13 27.45 -24.77
N LYS A 214 4.09 26.83 -25.96
CA LYS A 214 4.68 25.50 -26.18
C LYS A 214 6.20 25.51 -25.99
N GLU A 215 6.85 26.60 -26.35
CA GLU A 215 8.29 26.82 -26.18
C GLU A 215 8.68 26.84 -24.70
N ALA A 216 7.88 27.53 -23.86
CA ALA A 216 8.10 27.57 -22.42
C ALA A 216 7.91 26.18 -21.79
N LEU A 217 6.91 25.41 -22.21
CA LEU A 217 6.71 24.03 -21.75
C LEU A 217 7.89 23.13 -22.13
N LYS A 218 8.40 23.25 -23.34
CA LYS A 218 9.57 22.49 -23.79
C LYS A 218 10.84 22.85 -23.00
N ALA A 219 11.07 24.12 -22.76
CA ALA A 219 12.20 24.58 -21.93
C ALA A 219 12.11 24.03 -20.49
N ALA A 220 10.91 23.97 -19.91
CA ALA A 220 10.69 23.37 -18.60
C ALA A 220 10.97 21.86 -18.59
N ASP A 221 10.60 21.13 -19.66
CA ASP A 221 10.91 19.70 -19.82
C ASP A 221 12.42 19.45 -19.92
N GLU A 222 13.14 20.27 -20.67
CA GLU A 222 14.60 20.21 -20.79
C GLU A 222 15.27 20.47 -19.42
N ALA A 223 14.82 21.50 -18.70
CA ALA A 223 15.33 21.82 -17.37
C ALA A 223 15.05 20.69 -16.35
N ALA A 224 13.87 20.07 -16.42
CA ALA A 224 13.51 18.94 -15.57
C ALA A 224 14.38 17.71 -15.89
N ALA A 225 14.65 17.44 -17.18
CA ALA A 225 15.51 16.34 -17.59
C ALA A 225 16.94 16.47 -17.07
N ILE A 226 17.50 17.69 -17.08
CA ILE A 226 18.83 17.99 -16.51
C ILE A 226 18.84 17.68 -15.01
N ARG A 227 17.85 18.18 -14.26
CA ARG A 227 17.74 17.93 -12.80
C ARG A 227 17.62 16.45 -12.47
N VAL A 228 16.82 15.68 -13.24
CA VAL A 228 16.68 14.23 -13.06
C VAL A 228 18.01 13.52 -13.33
N ALA A 229 18.80 13.99 -14.30
CA ALA A 229 20.12 13.43 -14.61
C ALA A 229 21.13 13.57 -13.45
N GLU A 230 21.00 14.64 -12.65
CA GLU A 230 21.85 14.90 -11.48
C GLU A 230 21.49 14.06 -10.24
N LEU A 231 20.29 13.46 -10.21
CA LEU A 231 19.86 12.64 -9.08
C LEU A 231 20.64 11.33 -8.98
N THR A 232 20.86 10.86 -7.76
CA THR A 232 21.38 9.52 -7.51
C THR A 232 20.41 8.44 -8.00
N ARG A 233 20.90 7.19 -8.16
CA ARG A 233 20.07 6.06 -8.59
C ARG A 233 18.86 5.85 -7.66
N ASN A 234 19.05 6.00 -6.36
CA ASN A 234 17.98 5.81 -5.37
C ASN A 234 16.96 6.93 -5.42
N GLU A 235 17.41 8.19 -5.54
CA GLU A 235 16.53 9.34 -5.68
C GLU A 235 15.74 9.27 -6.98
N ARG A 236 16.35 8.92 -8.12
CA ARG A 236 15.67 8.70 -9.40
C ARG A 236 14.59 7.64 -9.29
N ARG A 237 14.88 6.51 -8.62
CA ARG A 237 13.91 5.42 -8.44
C ARG A 237 12.74 5.88 -7.59
N SER A 238 12.98 6.57 -6.49
CA SER A 238 11.94 7.08 -5.60
C SER A 238 11.03 8.07 -6.33
N ARG A 239 11.60 9.08 -6.98
CA ARG A 239 10.84 10.12 -7.70
C ARG A 239 10.07 9.54 -8.89
N ARG A 240 10.68 8.66 -9.69
CA ARG A 240 10.01 8.01 -10.82
C ARG A 240 8.80 7.16 -10.39
N THR A 241 8.89 6.50 -9.25
CA THR A 241 7.82 5.60 -8.78
C THR A 241 6.71 6.37 -8.06
N VAL A 242 7.05 7.45 -7.35
CA VAL A 242 6.12 8.17 -6.50
C VAL A 242 5.61 9.46 -7.13
N MET A 243 6.44 10.16 -7.89
CA MET A 243 6.18 11.52 -8.35
C MET A 243 6.54 11.75 -9.84
N PRO A 244 6.00 10.97 -10.80
CA PRO A 244 6.23 11.28 -12.21
C PRO A 244 5.72 12.69 -12.56
N GLY A 245 6.61 13.53 -13.11
CA GLY A 245 6.31 14.92 -13.44
C GLY A 245 6.46 15.93 -12.30
N ALA A 246 6.97 15.51 -11.12
CA ALA A 246 7.20 16.45 -10.02
C ALA A 246 8.24 17.52 -10.35
N GLU A 247 9.24 17.17 -11.12
CA GLU A 247 10.30 18.10 -11.56
C GLU A 247 9.74 19.25 -12.41
N THR A 248 8.82 18.93 -13.34
CA THR A 248 8.14 19.97 -14.14
C THR A 248 7.16 20.75 -13.29
N ALA A 249 6.42 20.12 -12.40
CA ALA A 249 5.48 20.79 -11.50
C ALA A 249 6.17 21.82 -10.60
N GLU A 250 7.32 21.45 -10.02
CA GLU A 250 8.11 22.35 -9.16
C GLU A 250 8.66 23.56 -9.96
N ALA A 251 9.16 23.30 -11.18
CA ALA A 251 9.67 24.33 -12.06
C ALA A 251 8.59 25.31 -12.55
N GLU A 252 7.41 24.82 -12.82
CA GLU A 252 6.28 25.55 -13.36
C GLU A 252 5.33 26.12 -12.30
N GLY A 253 5.45 25.67 -11.04
CA GLY A 253 4.67 26.18 -9.91
C GLY A 253 3.23 25.64 -9.84
N TRP A 254 2.96 24.42 -10.38
CA TRP A 254 1.68 23.75 -10.21
C TRP A 254 1.79 22.54 -9.25
N LYS A 255 0.65 22.11 -8.69
CA LYS A 255 0.62 21.02 -7.70
C LYS A 255 0.48 19.65 -8.38
N PRO A 256 1.48 18.77 -8.29
CA PRO A 256 1.40 17.44 -8.86
C PRO A 256 0.46 16.53 -8.05
N PHE A 257 -0.11 15.54 -8.73
CA PHE A 257 -0.73 14.40 -8.09
C PHE A 257 0.36 13.43 -7.62
N LEU A 258 0.18 12.90 -6.42
CA LEU A 258 1.08 11.91 -5.83
C LEU A 258 0.30 10.63 -5.58
N TRP A 259 0.84 9.49 -6.05
CA TRP A 259 0.27 8.19 -5.68
C TRP A 259 0.60 7.88 -4.22
N LYS A 260 -0.45 7.67 -3.41
CA LYS A 260 -0.35 7.42 -1.98
C LYS A 260 -0.51 5.93 -1.70
N HIS A 261 0.36 5.37 -0.83
CA HIS A 261 0.35 3.93 -0.54
C HIS A 261 -0.93 3.51 0.20
N ASN A 262 -1.59 2.45 -0.28
CA ASN A 262 -2.86 1.95 0.26
C ASN A 262 -4.02 2.98 0.32
N ALA A 263 -3.88 4.15 -0.28
CA ALA A 263 -4.83 5.23 -0.12
C ALA A 263 -6.23 4.93 -0.68
N LEU A 264 -6.37 4.06 -1.70
CA LEU A 264 -7.69 3.61 -2.15
C LEU A 264 -8.49 3.03 -0.99
N ARG A 265 -7.89 2.10 -0.24
CA ARG A 265 -8.52 1.48 0.92
C ARG A 265 -8.64 2.44 2.11
N HIS A 266 -7.62 3.24 2.36
CA HIS A 266 -7.66 4.23 3.43
C HIS A 266 -8.77 5.24 3.21
N SER A 267 -8.94 5.72 1.97
CA SER A 267 -10.04 6.61 1.58
C SER A 267 -11.40 5.94 1.79
N PHE A 268 -11.60 4.71 1.28
CA PHE A 268 -12.85 4.00 1.53
C PHE A 268 -13.22 3.98 3.01
N ILE A 269 -12.30 3.52 3.86
CA ILE A 269 -12.56 3.39 5.28
C ILE A 269 -12.92 4.74 5.91
N SER A 270 -12.12 5.78 5.64
CA SER A 270 -12.35 7.12 6.20
C SER A 270 -13.70 7.71 5.76
N TYR A 271 -14.01 7.65 4.47
CA TYR A 271 -15.28 8.16 3.93
C TYR A 271 -16.47 7.31 4.38
N ARG A 272 -16.30 5.98 4.50
CA ARG A 272 -17.35 5.08 4.96
C ARG A 272 -17.69 5.29 6.43
N VAL A 273 -16.68 5.50 7.27
CA VAL A 273 -16.88 5.87 8.69
C VAL A 273 -17.67 7.18 8.79
N ALA A 274 -17.29 8.20 8.03
CA ALA A 274 -17.98 9.48 8.02
C ALA A 274 -19.43 9.38 7.49
N GLN A 275 -19.69 8.46 6.53
CA GLN A 275 -21.00 8.25 5.93
C GLN A 275 -21.98 7.56 6.87
N ILE A 276 -21.56 6.45 7.50
CA ILE A 276 -22.49 5.59 8.27
C ILE A 276 -22.34 5.71 9.77
N LYS A 277 -21.26 6.33 10.26
CA LYS A 277 -20.97 6.53 11.69
C LYS A 277 -21.00 5.25 12.53
N ASN A 278 -20.79 4.09 11.87
CA ASN A 278 -20.76 2.77 12.50
C ASN A 278 -19.41 2.08 12.24
N MET A 279 -18.49 2.24 13.18
CA MET A 279 -17.13 1.70 13.05
C MET A 279 -17.08 0.18 13.04
N ALA A 280 -18.00 -0.49 13.72
CA ALA A 280 -18.06 -1.95 13.77
C ALA A 280 -18.45 -2.52 12.40
N GLU A 281 -19.41 -1.92 11.73
CA GLU A 281 -19.84 -2.28 10.38
C GLU A 281 -18.72 -2.04 9.36
N VAL A 282 -18.07 -0.87 9.40
CA VAL A 282 -16.92 -0.59 8.53
C VAL A 282 -15.76 -1.55 8.81
N ALA A 283 -15.56 -1.95 10.06
CA ALA A 283 -14.53 -2.92 10.42
C ALA A 283 -14.80 -4.29 9.79
N LEU A 284 -16.07 -4.75 9.75
CA LEU A 284 -16.48 -5.98 9.08
C LEU A 284 -16.29 -5.88 7.57
N GLU A 285 -16.76 -4.80 6.92
CA GLU A 285 -16.58 -4.56 5.48
C GLU A 285 -15.08 -4.55 5.12
N ALA A 286 -14.28 -3.80 5.86
CA ALA A 286 -12.86 -3.68 5.60
C ALA A 286 -12.02 -4.89 6.07
N GLY A 287 -12.53 -5.74 6.96
CA GLY A 287 -11.77 -6.84 7.58
C GLY A 287 -10.65 -6.30 8.50
N ASN A 288 -10.96 -5.32 9.31
CA ASN A 288 -10.14 -4.76 10.39
C ASN A 288 -10.81 -5.02 11.75
N SER A 289 -10.12 -4.76 12.85
CA SER A 289 -10.79 -4.68 14.14
C SER A 289 -11.42 -3.30 14.35
N PRO A 290 -12.55 -3.18 15.10
CA PRO A 290 -13.15 -1.89 15.41
C PRO A 290 -12.16 -0.92 16.08
N GLY A 291 -11.29 -1.40 16.97
CA GLY A 291 -10.26 -0.58 17.62
C GLY A 291 -9.25 0.01 16.62
N MET A 292 -8.91 -0.72 15.54
CA MET A 292 -8.05 -0.18 14.48
C MET A 292 -8.77 0.91 13.68
N ILE A 293 -10.07 0.73 13.41
CA ILE A 293 -10.86 1.77 12.74
C ILE A 293 -10.94 3.01 13.61
N PHE A 294 -11.28 2.87 14.89
CA PHE A 294 -11.34 3.99 15.82
C PHE A 294 -10.00 4.74 15.91
N LYS A 295 -8.91 4.01 16.14
CA LYS A 295 -7.58 4.60 16.33
C LYS A 295 -7.08 5.42 15.13
N HIS A 296 -7.41 4.99 13.91
CA HIS A 296 -6.74 5.50 12.71
C HIS A 296 -7.65 6.22 11.73
N TYR A 297 -8.99 6.11 11.83
CA TYR A 297 -9.92 6.64 10.83
C TYR A 297 -11.04 7.49 11.42
N HIS A 298 -11.08 7.61 12.75
CA HIS A 298 -12.08 8.44 13.40
C HIS A 298 -11.84 9.93 13.07
N GLU A 299 -12.89 10.61 12.62
CA GLU A 299 -12.90 12.06 12.31
C GLU A 299 -11.91 12.56 11.25
N LEU A 300 -11.37 11.67 10.40
CA LEU A 300 -10.46 12.09 9.32
C LEU A 300 -11.15 12.91 8.22
N VAL A 301 -12.45 12.73 8.01
CA VAL A 301 -13.22 13.42 6.95
C VAL A 301 -14.60 13.83 7.44
N GLN A 302 -15.10 14.91 6.85
CA GLN A 302 -16.45 15.42 7.13
C GLN A 302 -17.51 14.68 6.30
N PRO A 303 -18.79 14.63 6.78
CA PRO A 303 -19.88 13.93 6.08
C PRO A 303 -20.11 14.41 4.66
N GLU A 304 -19.95 15.71 4.38
CA GLU A 304 -20.11 16.30 3.03
C GLU A 304 -19.08 15.72 2.05
N ALA A 305 -17.83 15.58 2.49
CA ALA A 305 -16.79 14.96 1.68
C ALA A 305 -17.06 13.45 1.45
N ALA A 306 -17.65 12.76 2.42
CA ALA A 306 -18.08 11.37 2.25
C ALA A 306 -19.21 11.26 1.22
N LYS A 307 -20.18 12.16 1.24
CA LYS A 307 -21.22 12.24 0.21
C LYS A 307 -20.63 12.48 -1.18
N ALA A 308 -19.67 13.39 -1.29
CA ALA A 308 -18.96 13.66 -2.55
C ALA A 308 -18.20 12.43 -3.05
N TRP A 309 -17.50 11.69 -2.16
CA TRP A 309 -16.77 10.46 -2.50
C TRP A 309 -17.68 9.38 -3.08
N PHE A 310 -18.80 9.08 -2.43
CA PHE A 310 -19.73 8.05 -2.88
C PHE A 310 -20.68 8.52 -4.00
N SER A 311 -20.56 9.78 -4.44
CA SER A 311 -21.23 10.31 -5.64
C SER A 311 -20.36 10.26 -6.90
N ILE A 312 -19.11 9.80 -6.80
CA ILE A 312 -18.23 9.65 -7.97
C ILE A 312 -18.73 8.51 -8.85
N THR A 313 -19.26 8.82 -10.02
CA THR A 313 -19.79 7.88 -11.02
C THR A 313 -19.15 8.11 -12.38
N PRO A 314 -19.19 7.13 -13.30
CA PRO A 314 -18.81 7.38 -14.69
C PRO A 314 -19.55 8.58 -15.26
N LYS A 315 -18.87 9.41 -16.04
CA LYS A 315 -19.53 10.42 -16.85
C LYS A 315 -20.21 9.68 -18.03
N ASN A 316 -21.48 9.94 -18.24
CA ASN A 316 -22.22 9.45 -19.40
C ASN A 316 -21.62 9.99 -20.69
#